data_d433f09bf94130601d8af6b1c9ffcb8a
#
_entry.id   d433f09bf94130601d8af6b1c9ffcb8a
#
_cell.length_a   1.000
_cell.length_b   1.000
_cell.length_c   1.000
_cell.angle_alpha   90.00
_cell.angle_beta   90.00
_cell.angle_gamma   90.00
#
_symmetry.space_group_name_H-M   'P 1'
#
loop_
_entity.id
_entity.type
_entity.pdbx_description
1 polymer ?
#
loop_
_entity_poly.entity_id
_entity_poly.type
_entity_poly.pdbx_seq_one_letter_code
_entity_poly.pdbx_strand_id
1 'polypeptide(L)'
;MPGNPVQRLAEELGAAAGMQIELERPSDPAHGDYATNVALRTAPQHRRPPKELAAELAERAAALEEVERAEVAGPGFLNLWVTPAWLAEALGEIEIGRAHV
;
A
#
# COMPACT_ATOMS: atom_id res chain seq x y z
N MET A 1 -11.99 8.63 15.80
CA MET A 1 -11.27 7.36 15.95
C MET A 1 -10.47 7.05 14.72
N PRO A 2 -9.19 6.87 14.85
CA PRO A 2 -8.41 6.54 13.66
C PRO A 2 -8.82 5.19 13.11
N GLY A 3 -8.70 5.03 11.83
CA GLY A 3 -8.95 3.77 11.19
C GLY A 3 -7.90 2.74 11.56
N ASN A 4 -8.03 1.55 11.01
CA ASN A 4 -7.03 0.53 11.24
C ASN A 4 -5.73 0.90 10.50
N PRO A 5 -4.63 0.20 10.81
CA PRO A 5 -3.34 0.54 10.18
C PRO A 5 -3.36 0.49 8.65
N VAL A 6 -4.09 -0.48 8.08
CA VAL A 6 -4.17 -0.60 6.63
C VAL A 6 -4.87 0.63 6.03
N GLN A 7 -5.94 1.06 6.67
CA GLN A 7 -6.67 2.23 6.20
C GLN A 7 -5.80 3.47 6.27
N ARG A 8 -5.02 3.62 7.36
CA ARG A 8 -4.11 4.77 7.48
C ARG A 8 -3.04 4.75 6.40
N LEU A 9 -2.49 3.58 6.09
CA LEU A 9 -1.50 3.49 5.03
C LEU A 9 -2.10 3.88 3.70
N ALA A 10 -3.30 3.38 3.40
CA ALA A 10 -3.99 3.73 2.17
C ALA A 10 -4.25 5.22 2.09
N GLU A 11 -4.61 5.85 3.20
CA GLU A 11 -4.86 7.28 3.22
C GLU A 11 -3.58 8.08 3.05
N GLU A 12 -2.50 7.65 3.67
CA GLU A 12 -1.22 8.34 3.51
C GLU A 12 -0.73 8.28 2.08
N LEU A 13 -0.81 7.09 1.48
CA LEU A 13 -0.40 6.95 0.09
C LEU A 13 -1.32 7.72 -0.83
N GLY A 14 -2.62 7.68 -0.56
CA GLY A 14 -3.58 8.42 -1.35
C GLY A 14 -3.36 9.92 -1.29
N ALA A 15 -3.05 10.44 -0.10
CA ALA A 15 -2.78 11.86 0.08
C ALA A 15 -1.52 12.26 -0.70
N ALA A 16 -0.49 11.42 -0.67
CA ALA A 16 0.74 11.70 -1.38
C ALA A 16 0.55 11.68 -2.88
N ALA A 17 -0.35 10.83 -3.36
CA ALA A 17 -0.57 10.66 -4.79
C ALA A 17 -1.75 11.48 -5.33
N GLY A 18 -2.54 12.08 -4.43
CA GLY A 18 -3.70 12.86 -4.85
C GLY A 18 -4.84 12.01 -5.37
N MET A 19 -5.00 10.81 -4.84
CA MET A 19 -6.08 9.93 -5.26
C MET A 19 -6.51 9.03 -4.12
N GLN A 20 -7.66 8.41 -4.26
CA GLN A 20 -8.20 7.50 -3.26
C GLN A 20 -7.70 6.10 -3.56
N ILE A 21 -7.12 5.45 -2.56
CA ILE A 21 -6.48 4.16 -2.74
C ILE A 21 -7.08 3.14 -1.80
N GLU A 22 -7.29 1.93 -2.32
CA GLU A 22 -7.71 0.79 -1.53
C GLU A 22 -6.63 -0.27 -1.61
N LEU A 23 -6.29 -0.85 -0.47
CA LEU A 23 -5.27 -1.88 -0.39
C LEU A 23 -5.93 -3.22 -0.09
N GLU A 24 -5.43 -4.27 -0.73
CA GLU A 24 -5.94 -5.63 -0.54
C GLU A 24 -4.81 -6.54 -0.12
N ARG A 25 -5.17 -7.61 0.60
CA ARG A 25 -4.20 -8.66 0.92
C ARG A 25 -4.15 -9.65 -0.23
N PRO A 26 -3.04 -9.75 -0.97
CA PRO A 26 -2.95 -10.74 -2.04
C PRO A 26 -2.99 -12.15 -1.45
N SER A 27 -3.55 -13.09 -2.21
CA SER A 27 -3.53 -14.48 -1.78
C SER A 27 -2.17 -15.11 -2.02
N ASP A 28 -1.35 -14.54 -2.90
CA ASP A 28 -0.02 -15.06 -3.19
C ASP A 28 1.02 -14.19 -2.50
N PRO A 29 1.81 -14.77 -1.56
CA PRO A 29 2.84 -13.98 -0.85
C PRO A 29 3.86 -13.33 -1.77
N ALA A 30 4.04 -13.85 -2.98
CA ALA A 30 4.96 -13.25 -3.93
C ALA A 30 4.52 -11.86 -4.37
N HIS A 31 3.25 -11.53 -4.15
CA HIS A 31 2.72 -10.22 -4.52
C HIS A 31 2.78 -9.23 -3.35
N GLY A 32 3.53 -9.55 -2.31
CA GLY A 32 3.73 -8.64 -1.20
C GLY A 32 2.71 -8.81 -0.09
N ASP A 33 2.75 -7.88 0.85
CA ASP A 33 1.83 -7.90 1.98
C ASP A 33 0.50 -7.24 1.62
N TYR A 34 0.54 -6.22 0.77
CA TYR A 34 -0.65 -5.52 0.29
C TYR A 34 -0.47 -5.14 -1.17
N ALA A 35 -1.57 -4.99 -1.87
CA ALA A 35 -1.52 -4.64 -3.29
C ALA A 35 -2.69 -3.73 -3.63
N THR A 36 -2.53 -2.97 -4.70
CA THR A 36 -3.61 -2.14 -5.21
C THR A 36 -3.55 -2.12 -6.72
N ASN A 37 -4.71 -2.04 -7.34
CA ASN A 37 -4.83 -1.86 -8.78
C ASN A 37 -5.30 -0.45 -9.15
N VAL A 38 -5.12 0.50 -8.23
CA VAL A 38 -5.66 1.84 -8.42
C VAL A 38 -5.10 2.50 -9.67
N ALA A 39 -3.80 2.27 -9.97
CA ALA A 39 -3.20 2.85 -11.16
C ALA A 39 -3.88 2.33 -12.42
N LEU A 40 -4.13 1.03 -12.45
CA LEU A 40 -4.80 0.41 -13.60
C LEU A 40 -6.22 0.96 -13.78
N ARG A 41 -6.96 1.09 -12.67
CA ARG A 41 -8.33 1.56 -12.72
C ARG A 41 -8.46 3.03 -13.09
N THR A 42 -7.49 3.85 -12.68
CA THR A 42 -7.61 5.30 -12.85
C THR A 42 -6.74 5.85 -13.97
N ALA A 43 -5.97 5.01 -14.64
CA ALA A 43 -5.09 5.47 -15.70
C ALA A 43 -5.83 6.28 -16.79
N PRO A 44 -7.01 5.85 -17.24
CA PRO A 44 -7.71 6.65 -18.26
C PRO A 44 -8.04 8.07 -17.80
N GLN A 45 -8.37 8.23 -16.53
CA GLN A 45 -8.68 9.56 -15.97
C GLN A 45 -7.47 10.45 -15.93
N HIS A 46 -6.29 9.87 -15.74
CA HIS A 46 -5.04 10.62 -15.69
C HIS A 46 -4.37 10.75 -17.03
N ARG A 47 -4.90 10.07 -18.06
CA ARG A 47 -4.33 10.07 -19.39
C ARG A 47 -2.87 9.66 -19.40
N ARG A 48 -2.57 8.64 -18.59
CA ARG A 48 -1.21 8.12 -18.45
C ARG A 48 -1.25 6.60 -18.50
N PRO A 49 -0.18 5.98 -18.99
CA PRO A 49 -0.11 4.51 -18.95
C PRO A 49 -0.18 4.01 -17.52
N PRO A 50 -0.92 2.92 -17.27
CA PRO A 50 -1.02 2.40 -15.90
C PRO A 50 0.32 2.09 -15.25
N LYS A 51 1.28 1.58 -16.02
CA LYS A 51 2.61 1.27 -15.47
C LYS A 51 3.33 2.52 -14.98
N GLU A 52 3.21 3.62 -15.71
CA GLU A 52 3.82 4.87 -15.32
C GLU A 52 3.22 5.38 -14.02
N LEU A 53 1.90 5.34 -13.95
CA LEU A 53 1.20 5.80 -12.77
C LEU A 53 1.55 4.92 -11.58
N ALA A 54 1.62 3.60 -11.79
CA ALA A 54 1.99 2.68 -10.72
C ALA A 54 3.43 2.92 -10.27
N ALA A 55 4.34 3.24 -11.19
CA ALA A 55 5.72 3.54 -10.84
C ALA A 55 5.82 4.78 -9.96
N GLU A 56 5.03 5.79 -10.28
CA GLU A 56 4.99 6.99 -9.45
C GLU A 56 4.46 6.69 -8.05
N LEU A 57 3.40 5.87 -7.99
CA LEU A 57 2.88 5.45 -6.69
C LEU A 57 3.89 4.64 -5.91
N ALA A 58 4.66 3.79 -6.60
CA ALA A 58 5.69 3.00 -5.93
C ALA A 58 6.74 3.90 -5.29
N GLU A 59 7.14 4.95 -5.97
CA GLU A 59 8.12 5.88 -5.40
C GLU A 59 7.58 6.57 -4.16
N ARG A 60 6.32 6.99 -4.20
CA ARG A 60 5.72 7.64 -3.05
C ARG A 60 5.53 6.68 -1.89
N ALA A 61 5.15 5.44 -2.21
CA ALA A 61 4.99 4.43 -1.17
C ALA A 61 6.33 4.11 -0.50
N ALA A 62 7.39 4.01 -1.30
CA ALA A 62 8.71 3.67 -0.77
C ALA A 62 9.24 4.76 0.17
N ALA A 63 8.70 5.97 0.10
CA ALA A 63 9.10 7.04 0.99
C ALA A 63 8.43 6.95 2.37
N LEU A 64 7.43 6.10 2.52
CA LEU A 64 6.76 5.93 3.81
C LEU A 64 7.54 4.99 4.70
N GLU A 65 7.63 5.30 5.99
CA GLU A 65 8.44 4.53 6.93
C GLU A 65 7.97 3.09 7.07
N GLU A 66 6.67 2.89 7.02
CA GLU A 66 6.11 1.55 7.21
C GLU A 66 6.26 0.66 5.98
N VAL A 67 6.68 1.23 4.84
CA VAL A 67 6.84 0.46 3.61
C VAL A 67 8.30 0.11 3.41
N GLU A 68 8.61 -1.18 3.39
CA GLU A 68 9.97 -1.66 3.13
C GLU A 68 10.30 -1.67 1.65
N ARG A 69 9.31 -1.99 0.83
CA ARG A 69 9.53 -2.16 -0.60
C ARG A 69 8.22 -1.97 -1.35
N ALA A 70 8.32 -1.41 -2.53
CA ALA A 70 7.17 -1.24 -3.41
C ALA A 70 7.60 -1.61 -4.82
N GLU A 71 6.79 -2.42 -5.51
CA GLU A 71 7.11 -2.88 -6.85
C GLU A 71 5.89 -2.80 -7.74
N VAL A 72 6.12 -2.41 -8.98
CA VAL A 72 5.09 -2.45 -10.00
C VAL A 72 5.06 -3.84 -10.60
N ALA A 73 3.87 -4.41 -10.77
CA ALA A 73 3.71 -5.73 -11.34
C ALA A 73 2.64 -5.69 -12.42
N GLY A 74 2.80 -6.53 -13.44
CA GLY A 74 1.84 -6.65 -14.51
C GLY A 74 1.57 -5.33 -15.20
N PRO A 75 0.32 -5.11 -15.61
CA PRO A 75 -0.01 -3.92 -16.40
C PRO A 75 -0.17 -2.64 -15.59
N GLY A 76 -0.06 -2.70 -14.28
CA GLY A 76 -0.25 -1.52 -13.45
C GLY A 76 -0.65 -1.83 -12.02
N PHE A 77 -0.31 -3.03 -11.56
CA PHE A 77 -0.50 -3.38 -10.16
C PHE A 77 0.67 -2.87 -9.34
N LEU A 78 0.38 -2.49 -8.10
CA LEU A 78 1.41 -2.06 -7.17
C LEU A 78 1.41 -3.02 -6.00
N ASN A 79 2.56 -3.64 -5.74
CA ASN A 79 2.73 -4.56 -4.61
C ASN A 79 3.58 -3.89 -3.55
N LEU A 80 3.16 -4.01 -2.30
CA LEU A 80 3.82 -3.36 -1.17
C LEU A 80 4.24 -4.39 -0.14
N TRP A 81 5.47 -4.24 0.33
CA TRP A 81 5.99 -4.99 1.48
C TRP A 81 6.17 -4.01 2.62
N VAL A 82 5.62 -4.33 3.78
CA VAL A 82 5.65 -3.45 4.94
C VAL A 82 6.56 -4.05 6.00
N THR A 83 6.93 -3.23 6.99
CA THR A 83 7.78 -3.74 8.07
C THR A 83 7.07 -4.84 8.83
N PRO A 84 7.81 -5.84 9.33
CA PRO A 84 7.18 -6.94 10.07
C PRO A 84 6.37 -6.47 11.27
N ALA A 85 6.88 -5.48 12.02
CA ALA A 85 6.17 -4.98 13.18
C ALA A 85 4.84 -4.33 12.77
N TRP A 86 4.87 -3.54 11.69
CA TRP A 86 3.66 -2.89 11.21
C TRP A 86 2.66 -3.92 10.73
N LEU A 87 3.14 -4.95 10.01
CA LEU A 87 2.26 -5.99 9.49
C LEU A 87 1.59 -6.76 10.62
N ALA A 88 2.35 -7.10 11.65
CA ALA A 88 1.79 -7.83 12.79
C ALA A 88 0.71 -7.03 13.47
N GLU A 89 0.92 -5.73 13.62
CA GLU A 89 -0.09 -4.86 14.20
C GLU A 89 -1.33 -4.79 13.32
N ALA A 90 -1.12 -4.66 12.02
CA ALA A 90 -2.23 -4.55 11.07
C ALA A 90 -3.09 -5.80 11.04
N LEU A 91 -2.46 -6.95 11.22
CA LEU A 91 -3.18 -8.23 11.24
C LEU A 91 -3.74 -8.56 12.62
N GLY A 92 -3.46 -7.74 13.64
CA GLY A 92 -3.94 -8.00 14.99
C GLY A 92 -3.21 -9.08 15.72
N GLU A 93 -2.03 -9.47 15.21
CA GLU A 93 -1.25 -10.53 15.84
C GLU A 93 -0.44 -10.03 17.01
N ILE A 94 -0.09 -8.76 17.01
CA ILE A 94 0.66 -8.13 18.07
C ILE A 94 -0.01 -6.80 18.38
N GLU A 95 -0.15 -6.52 19.68
CA GLU A 95 -0.71 -5.24 20.10
C GLU A 95 0.43 -4.35 20.53
N ILE A 96 1.01 -3.70 19.57
CA ILE A 96 2.15 -2.86 19.80
C ILE A 96 1.76 -1.68 20.67
N GLY A 97 2.57 -1.41 21.69
CA GLY A 97 2.31 -0.32 22.62
C GLY A 97 1.38 -0.68 23.75
N ARG A 98 0.88 -1.89 23.77
CA ARG A 98 0.00 -2.31 24.84
C ARG A 98 0.71 -2.96 25.94
N ALA A 99 1.77 -3.44 25.71
CA ALA A 99 2.58 -4.04 26.71
C ALA A 99 1.84 -4.97 27.61
N HIS A 100 1.01 -5.30 27.56
CA HIS A 100 0.41 -6.01 28.36
C HIS A 100 0.84 -5.77 29.51
N VAL A 101 0.88 -5.25 29.65
CA VAL A 101 1.09 -4.88 30.66
C VAL A 101 0.88 -5.45 31.50
#